data_0c61e760ee4b4feac1d55eab26a5bb5d
#
_entry.id   0c61e760ee4b4feac1d55eab26a5bb5d
#
_cell.length_a   1.000
_cell.length_b   1.000
_cell.length_c   1.000
_cell.angle_alpha   90.00
_cell.angle_beta   90.00
_cell.angle_gamma   90.00
#
_symmetry.space_group_name_H-M   'P 1'
#
loop_
_entity.id
_entity.type
_entity.pdbx_description
1 polymer ?
#
loop_
_entity_poly.entity_id
_entity_poly.type
_entity_poly.pdbx_seq_one_letter_code
_entity_poly.pdbx_strand_id
1 'polypeptide(L)'
;MRIWIRADANEEIASGHLARTLSIAGELRRLGARVRFVLSDEESRSWLQRLSGNPDEWEMSVLGLSYGKPGEELPLLAKLAEGERPDWILVDSYAVSGDWFEKLRSTLAASLQEKQGKENPAPRLAFIDDERAFDPEADLVINYDPDAESLESFYQKASFRLLGPKYAPLREQFADLKPAVRPSVRKILISTGGTDPYGMAKRLQKLVQCVPETAVMAPGYPRVEKVAELLLGCDLAISAAGTTLYELCAAGVPTLAFSMADNQELFAKQMAAAGAVTYLGDIRNPEGLEKLEK
;
A
#
# COMPACT_ATOMS: atom_id res chain seq x y z
N MET A 1 -0.05 23.34 3.83
CA MET A 1 -1.12 22.35 3.62
C MET A 1 -1.01 21.28 4.71
N ARG A 2 -2.13 20.93 5.35
CA ARG A 2 -2.22 19.85 6.35
C ARG A 2 -2.95 18.67 5.75
N ILE A 3 -2.36 17.51 5.84
CA ILE A 3 -2.90 16.29 5.23
C ILE A 3 -2.98 15.21 6.31
N TRP A 4 -4.14 14.62 6.45
CA TRP A 4 -4.30 13.42 7.23
C TRP A 4 -4.25 12.20 6.33
N ILE A 5 -3.65 11.13 6.84
CA ILE A 5 -3.64 9.83 6.21
C ILE A 5 -4.35 8.87 7.17
N ARG A 6 -5.53 8.41 6.76
CA ARG A 6 -6.31 7.40 7.47
C ARG A 6 -5.99 6.04 6.88
N ALA A 7 -5.15 5.28 7.58
CA ALA A 7 -4.72 3.95 7.17
C ALA A 7 -4.40 3.10 8.40
N ASP A 8 -4.47 1.78 8.27
CA ASP A 8 -4.17 0.82 9.33
C ASP A 8 -3.26 -0.30 8.85
N ALA A 9 -2.73 -1.07 9.80
CA ALA A 9 -2.06 -2.34 9.61
C ALA A 9 -2.28 -3.23 10.83
N ASN A 10 -2.50 -4.50 10.59
CA ASN A 10 -2.60 -5.53 11.62
C ASN A 10 -2.21 -6.90 11.02
N GLU A 11 -2.32 -7.97 11.78
CA GLU A 11 -1.98 -9.32 11.29
C GLU A 11 -2.89 -9.79 10.14
N GLU A 12 -4.13 -9.31 10.06
CA GLU A 12 -5.11 -9.69 9.04
C GLU A 12 -4.85 -9.02 7.70
N ILE A 13 -4.70 -7.68 7.70
CA ILE A 13 -4.51 -6.87 6.48
C ILE A 13 -3.04 -6.62 6.14
N ALA A 14 -2.12 -7.13 6.95
CA ALA A 14 -0.70 -6.91 6.85
C ALA A 14 -0.33 -5.41 6.87
N SER A 15 0.81 -5.04 6.29
CA SER A 15 1.37 -3.69 6.35
C SER A 15 1.26 -2.89 5.05
N GLY A 16 0.56 -3.42 4.04
CA GLY A 16 0.51 -2.84 2.70
C GLY A 16 0.02 -1.40 2.67
N HIS A 17 -1.08 -1.09 3.36
CA HIS A 17 -1.66 0.25 3.45
C HIS A 17 -0.67 1.26 4.07
N LEU A 18 -0.07 0.92 5.22
CA LEU A 18 0.89 1.82 5.85
C LEU A 18 2.18 1.96 5.04
N ALA A 19 2.65 0.91 4.38
CA ALA A 19 3.86 0.97 3.57
C ALA A 19 3.70 1.91 2.37
N ARG A 20 2.59 1.81 1.63
CA ARG A 20 2.33 2.69 0.48
C ARG A 20 2.02 4.12 0.88
N THR A 21 1.26 4.31 1.95
CA THR A 21 0.95 5.64 2.46
C THR A 21 2.15 6.35 3.10
N LEU A 22 3.10 5.61 3.68
CA LEU A 22 4.39 6.16 4.11
C LEU A 22 5.20 6.74 2.95
N SER A 23 5.22 6.07 1.79
CA SER A 23 5.89 6.61 0.59
C SER A 23 5.26 7.93 0.15
N ILE A 24 3.91 7.99 0.13
CA ILE A 24 3.17 9.21 -0.18
C ILE A 24 3.44 10.30 0.87
N ALA A 25 3.42 9.95 2.16
CA ALA A 25 3.67 10.87 3.27
C ALA A 25 5.05 11.51 3.19
N GLY A 26 6.07 10.71 2.86
CA GLY A 26 7.45 11.18 2.68
C GLY A 26 7.53 12.26 1.60
N GLU A 27 6.92 12.01 0.45
CA GLU A 27 6.93 12.97 -0.66
C GLU A 27 6.10 14.23 -0.35
N LEU A 28 4.93 14.07 0.26
CA LEU A 28 4.11 15.21 0.69
C LEU A 28 4.86 16.10 1.69
N ARG A 29 5.60 15.51 2.63
CA ARG A 29 6.45 16.24 3.57
C ARG A 29 7.59 16.94 2.87
N ARG A 30 8.24 16.30 1.90
CA ARG A 30 9.29 16.91 1.07
C ARG A 30 8.78 18.13 0.29
N LEU A 31 7.51 18.09 -0.13
CA LEU A 31 6.81 19.22 -0.78
C LEU A 31 6.28 20.26 0.22
N GLY A 32 6.60 20.16 1.50
CA GLY A 32 6.24 21.13 2.53
C GLY A 32 4.86 20.96 3.16
N ALA A 33 4.21 19.79 2.99
CA ALA A 33 2.98 19.49 3.71
C ALA A 33 3.28 19.02 5.13
N ARG A 34 2.38 19.35 6.06
CA ARG A 34 2.34 18.74 7.39
C ARG A 34 1.44 17.51 7.31
N VAL A 35 2.00 16.35 7.56
CA VAL A 35 1.31 15.06 7.45
C VAL A 35 1.10 14.47 8.84
N ARG A 36 -0.12 13.97 9.07
CA ARG A 36 -0.50 13.22 10.29
C ARG A 36 -1.16 11.91 9.89
N PHE A 37 -0.73 10.83 10.51
CA PHE A 37 -1.44 9.56 10.42
C PHE A 37 -2.58 9.50 11.45
N VAL A 38 -3.74 9.04 11.00
CA VAL A 38 -4.90 8.75 11.85
C VAL A 38 -5.15 7.26 11.77
N LEU A 39 -4.96 6.57 12.89
CA LEU A 39 -4.94 5.12 13.01
C LEU A 39 -6.09 4.65 13.87
N SER A 40 -6.65 3.47 13.62
CA SER A 40 -7.69 2.90 14.46
C SER A 40 -7.18 2.60 15.87
N ASP A 41 -6.05 1.92 16.00
CA ASP A 41 -5.60 1.27 17.22
C ASP A 41 -4.07 1.35 17.44
N GLU A 42 -3.64 0.87 18.59
CA GLU A 42 -2.22 0.83 18.98
C GLU A 42 -1.43 -0.24 18.22
N GLU A 43 -2.09 -1.25 17.65
CA GLU A 43 -1.42 -2.22 16.78
C GLU A 43 -0.97 -1.55 15.50
N SER A 44 -1.85 -0.80 14.83
CA SER A 44 -1.54 0.01 13.65
C SER A 44 -0.42 1.02 13.93
N ARG A 45 -0.44 1.65 15.12
CA ARG A 45 0.65 2.54 15.57
C ARG A 45 1.98 1.82 15.65
N SER A 46 1.99 0.63 16.24
CA SER A 46 3.21 -0.19 16.38
C SER A 46 3.76 -0.61 15.01
N TRP A 47 2.87 -0.90 14.05
CA TRP A 47 3.26 -1.19 12.68
C TRP A 47 3.86 0.03 11.98
N LEU A 48 3.25 1.20 12.10
CA LEU A 48 3.76 2.44 11.51
C LEU A 48 5.16 2.78 12.05
N GLN A 49 5.37 2.69 13.36
CA GLN A 49 6.66 2.92 14.00
C GLN A 49 7.74 1.94 13.52
N ARG A 50 7.38 0.67 13.34
CA ARG A 50 8.30 -0.34 12.78
C ARG A 50 8.66 -0.06 11.33
N LEU A 51 7.69 0.35 10.52
CA LEU A 51 7.89 0.63 9.10
C LEU A 51 8.73 1.89 8.87
N SER A 52 8.49 2.96 9.62
CA SER A 52 9.26 4.19 9.53
C SER A 52 10.71 4.03 10.04
N GLY A 53 10.94 3.13 10.99
CA GLY A 53 12.25 2.93 11.62
C GLY A 53 12.61 3.95 12.69
N ASN A 54 11.84 5.02 12.83
CA ASN A 54 11.93 6.01 13.89
C ASN A 54 10.53 6.22 14.50
N PRO A 55 10.30 5.85 15.77
CA PRO A 55 9.00 5.94 16.41
C PRO A 55 8.39 7.35 16.44
N ASP A 56 9.22 8.36 16.46
CA ASP A 56 8.81 9.76 16.59
C ASP A 56 8.82 10.53 15.25
N GLU A 57 9.01 9.82 14.15
CA GLU A 57 9.15 10.45 12.83
C GLU A 57 7.86 11.12 12.35
N TRP A 58 6.72 10.55 12.70
CA TRP A 58 5.42 10.97 12.18
C TRP A 58 4.47 11.43 13.29
N GLU A 59 3.74 12.50 13.03
CA GLU A 59 2.61 12.86 13.87
C GLU A 59 1.51 11.80 13.72
N MET A 60 0.98 11.31 14.85
CA MET A 60 -0.01 10.25 14.89
C MET A 60 -1.17 10.60 15.83
N SER A 61 -2.37 10.18 15.44
CA SER A 61 -3.56 10.14 16.31
C SER A 61 -4.13 8.74 16.27
N VAL A 62 -4.35 8.14 17.44
CA VAL A 62 -4.98 6.82 17.58
C VAL A 62 -6.41 7.02 18.07
N LEU A 63 -7.38 6.46 17.34
CA LEU A 63 -8.80 6.63 17.64
C LEU A 63 -9.30 5.75 18.78
N GLY A 64 -8.56 4.71 19.15
CA GLY A 64 -8.92 3.76 20.20
C GLY A 64 -10.06 2.80 19.79
N LEU A 65 -10.16 2.51 18.51
CA LEU A 65 -11.16 1.62 17.91
C LEU A 65 -10.47 0.36 17.37
N SER A 66 -11.20 -0.76 17.31
CA SER A 66 -10.74 -1.93 16.58
C SER A 66 -10.90 -1.71 15.07
N TYR A 67 -9.97 -2.24 14.28
CA TYR A 67 -10.10 -2.30 12.82
C TYR A 67 -11.44 -2.95 12.41
N GLY A 68 -12.02 -2.51 11.29
CA GLY A 68 -13.29 -3.02 10.77
C GLY A 68 -14.55 -2.34 11.33
N LYS A 69 -14.40 -1.26 12.09
CA LYS A 69 -15.51 -0.48 12.64
C LYS A 69 -15.57 0.96 12.09
N PRO A 70 -15.60 1.17 10.77
CA PRO A 70 -15.47 2.49 10.16
C PRO A 70 -16.61 3.45 10.54
N GLY A 71 -17.80 2.94 10.91
CA GLY A 71 -18.91 3.79 11.34
C GLY A 71 -18.67 4.47 12.71
N GLU A 72 -17.91 3.83 13.60
CA GLU A 72 -17.63 4.36 14.93
C GLU A 72 -16.58 5.49 14.90
N GLU A 73 -15.77 5.57 13.84
CA GLU A 73 -14.70 6.56 13.73
C GLU A 73 -15.17 7.95 13.26
N LEU A 74 -16.32 8.04 12.57
CA LEU A 74 -16.81 9.28 11.97
C LEU A 74 -16.91 10.45 12.98
N PRO A 75 -17.53 10.30 14.16
CA PRO A 75 -17.60 11.37 15.14
C PRO A 75 -16.23 11.73 15.73
N LEU A 76 -15.30 10.76 15.82
CA LEU A 76 -13.95 10.99 16.32
C LEU A 76 -13.12 11.78 15.32
N LEU A 77 -13.20 11.42 14.02
CA LEU A 77 -12.57 12.17 12.94
C LEU A 77 -13.07 13.61 12.87
N ALA A 78 -14.38 13.82 12.99
CA ALA A 78 -14.96 15.16 12.99
C ALA A 78 -14.47 15.99 14.18
N LYS A 79 -14.48 15.43 15.40
CA LYS A 79 -13.96 16.09 16.59
C LYS A 79 -12.47 16.44 16.49
N LEU A 80 -11.67 15.55 15.93
CA LEU A 80 -10.24 15.81 15.69
C LEU A 80 -10.07 16.95 14.67
N ALA A 81 -10.89 16.96 13.60
CA ALA A 81 -10.85 17.97 12.55
C ALA A 81 -11.21 19.38 13.05
N GLU A 82 -12.06 19.52 14.06
CA GLU A 82 -12.37 20.81 14.71
C GLU A 82 -11.11 21.50 15.25
N GLY A 83 -10.19 20.72 15.84
CA GLY A 83 -8.95 21.24 16.43
C GLY A 83 -7.84 21.48 15.42
N GLU A 84 -7.69 20.61 14.44
CA GLU A 84 -6.51 20.57 13.58
C GLU A 84 -6.71 21.04 12.12
N ARG A 85 -7.94 20.96 11.64
CA ARG A 85 -8.34 21.46 10.32
C ARG A 85 -7.44 20.94 9.18
N PRO A 86 -7.55 19.67 8.81
CA PRO A 86 -6.85 19.18 7.65
C PRO A 86 -7.41 19.81 6.36
N ASP A 87 -6.55 20.06 5.39
CA ASP A 87 -6.97 20.45 4.04
C ASP A 87 -7.43 19.23 3.23
N TRP A 88 -6.80 18.07 3.51
CA TRP A 88 -7.08 16.79 2.87
C TRP A 88 -7.09 15.65 3.89
N ILE A 89 -7.94 14.67 3.62
CA ILE A 89 -7.92 13.36 4.29
C ILE A 89 -7.74 12.30 3.19
N LEU A 90 -6.57 11.67 3.14
CA LEU A 90 -6.30 10.51 2.32
C LEU A 90 -6.71 9.25 3.09
N VAL A 91 -7.60 8.46 2.51
CA VAL A 91 -8.10 7.22 3.08
C VAL A 91 -7.52 6.04 2.31
N ASP A 92 -7.05 5.05 3.04
CA ASP A 92 -6.52 3.79 2.52
C ASP A 92 -6.93 2.65 3.44
N SER A 93 -8.08 2.03 3.17
CA SER A 93 -8.69 1.03 4.04
C SER A 93 -9.69 0.16 3.29
N TYR A 94 -9.66 -1.15 3.51
CA TYR A 94 -10.67 -2.09 3.02
C TYR A 94 -11.96 -2.10 3.85
N ALA A 95 -11.95 -1.48 5.03
CA ALA A 95 -13.11 -1.48 5.92
C ALA A 95 -14.17 -0.44 5.53
N VAL A 96 -13.84 0.53 4.65
CA VAL A 96 -14.75 1.62 4.26
C VAL A 96 -15.67 1.23 3.10
N SER A 97 -16.78 1.96 2.94
CA SER A 97 -17.77 1.76 1.88
C SER A 97 -18.14 3.10 1.23
N GLY A 98 -18.90 3.07 0.15
CA GLY A 98 -19.43 4.29 -0.49
C GLY A 98 -20.21 5.16 0.50
N ASP A 99 -21.10 4.57 1.27
CA ASP A 99 -21.88 5.25 2.33
C ASP A 99 -21.00 5.89 3.40
N TRP A 100 -19.83 5.30 3.68
CA TRP A 100 -18.92 5.86 4.66
C TRP A 100 -18.37 7.23 4.21
N PHE A 101 -18.02 7.38 2.93
CA PHE A 101 -17.55 8.65 2.38
C PHE A 101 -18.63 9.73 2.45
N GLU A 102 -19.88 9.42 2.10
CA GLU A 102 -21.01 10.33 2.18
C GLU A 102 -21.25 10.79 3.63
N LYS A 103 -21.21 9.83 4.58
CA LYS A 103 -21.36 10.10 6.01
C LYS A 103 -20.19 10.91 6.57
N LEU A 104 -18.94 10.59 6.19
CA LEU A 104 -17.77 11.35 6.61
C LEU A 104 -17.88 12.80 6.16
N ARG A 105 -18.19 13.02 4.88
CA ARG A 105 -18.35 14.38 4.31
C ARG A 105 -19.42 15.17 5.06
N SER A 106 -20.59 14.58 5.29
CA SER A 106 -21.71 15.24 5.99
C SER A 106 -21.36 15.52 7.47
N THR A 107 -20.70 14.58 8.17
CA THR A 107 -20.32 14.72 9.57
C THR A 107 -19.25 15.81 9.74
N LEU A 108 -18.24 15.85 8.88
CA LEU A 108 -17.21 16.89 8.86
C LEU A 108 -17.83 18.28 8.57
N ALA A 109 -18.72 18.36 7.59
CA ALA A 109 -19.38 19.62 7.24
C ALA A 109 -20.23 20.15 8.42
N ALA A 110 -21.03 19.31 9.05
CA ALA A 110 -21.86 19.70 10.21
C ALA A 110 -20.97 20.17 11.37
N SER A 111 -19.97 19.41 11.77
CA SER A 111 -19.08 19.73 12.90
C SER A 111 -18.31 21.03 12.70
N LEU A 112 -17.82 21.29 11.47
CA LEU A 112 -17.05 22.51 11.18
C LEU A 112 -17.93 23.75 11.01
N GLN A 113 -19.19 23.61 10.54
CA GLN A 113 -20.14 24.72 10.38
C GLN A 113 -20.70 25.22 11.74
N GLU A 114 -21.00 24.31 12.66
CA GLU A 114 -21.55 24.68 13.98
C GLU A 114 -20.62 25.60 14.79
N LYS A 115 -19.30 25.44 14.65
CA LYS A 115 -18.33 26.16 15.49
C LYS A 115 -17.72 27.39 14.83
N GLN A 116 -17.77 27.55 13.51
CA GLN A 116 -16.86 28.50 12.83
C GLN A 116 -17.47 29.32 11.69
N GLY A 117 -18.76 29.15 11.37
CA GLY A 117 -19.40 29.88 10.25
C GLY A 117 -18.99 29.37 8.86
N LYS A 118 -19.60 29.96 7.82
CA LYS A 118 -19.51 29.48 6.42
C LYS A 118 -18.15 29.67 5.71
N GLU A 119 -17.14 30.26 6.35
CA GLU A 119 -15.88 30.62 5.68
C GLU A 119 -14.83 29.51 5.62
N ASN A 120 -15.04 28.37 6.29
CA ASN A 120 -14.09 27.26 6.28
C ASN A 120 -14.65 26.04 5.53
N PRO A 121 -14.12 25.69 4.37
CA PRO A 121 -14.54 24.51 3.63
C PRO A 121 -14.18 23.23 4.41
N ALA A 122 -15.02 22.20 4.29
CA ALA A 122 -14.67 20.86 4.77
C ALA A 122 -13.41 20.35 4.04
N PRO A 123 -12.62 19.48 4.68
CA PRO A 123 -11.46 18.88 4.03
C PRO A 123 -11.86 18.10 2.78
N ARG A 124 -10.99 18.13 1.78
CA ARG A 124 -11.13 17.29 0.60
C ARG A 124 -10.80 15.85 0.95
N LEU A 125 -11.47 14.91 0.29
CA LEU A 125 -11.30 13.48 0.52
C LEU A 125 -10.55 12.86 -0.66
N ALA A 126 -9.52 12.08 -0.36
CA ALA A 126 -8.82 11.26 -1.32
C ALA A 126 -8.93 9.79 -0.90
N PHE A 127 -9.01 8.88 -1.86
CA PHE A 127 -9.11 7.45 -1.62
C PHE A 127 -8.14 6.67 -2.49
N ILE A 128 -7.40 5.72 -1.88
CA ILE A 128 -6.65 4.71 -2.61
C ILE A 128 -7.54 3.48 -2.70
N ASP A 129 -7.88 3.10 -3.94
CA ASP A 129 -8.76 1.96 -4.23
C ASP A 129 -8.04 0.93 -5.10
N ASP A 130 -7.80 -0.25 -4.57
CA ASP A 130 -7.26 -1.40 -5.27
C ASP A 130 -8.23 -2.62 -5.27
N GLU A 131 -9.41 -2.47 -4.66
CA GLU A 131 -10.47 -3.50 -4.66
C GLU A 131 -11.57 -3.26 -5.68
N ARG A 132 -11.81 -1.99 -6.10
CA ARG A 132 -12.86 -1.59 -7.05
C ARG A 132 -14.27 -1.97 -6.59
N ALA A 133 -14.49 -1.92 -5.28
CA ALA A 133 -15.74 -2.37 -4.69
C ALA A 133 -16.90 -1.37 -4.88
N PHE A 134 -16.59 -0.08 -4.99
CA PHE A 134 -17.58 1.00 -5.11
C PHE A 134 -16.98 2.27 -5.73
N ASP A 135 -17.84 3.16 -6.24
CA ASP A 135 -17.47 4.51 -6.68
C ASP A 135 -17.59 5.48 -5.48
N PRO A 136 -16.48 5.91 -4.85
CA PRO A 136 -16.52 6.73 -3.64
C PRO A 136 -16.89 8.19 -3.94
N GLU A 137 -17.62 8.83 -3.03
CA GLU A 137 -17.83 10.28 -3.04
C GLU A 137 -16.59 11.01 -2.52
N ALA A 138 -15.49 10.87 -3.25
CA ALA A 138 -14.20 11.47 -2.96
C ALA A 138 -13.85 12.58 -3.97
N ASP A 139 -12.99 13.53 -3.56
CA ASP A 139 -12.48 14.55 -4.49
C ASP A 139 -11.40 13.99 -5.39
N LEU A 140 -10.65 12.98 -4.92
CA LEU A 140 -9.58 12.31 -5.64
C LEU A 140 -9.64 10.80 -5.40
N VAL A 141 -9.60 10.02 -6.48
CA VAL A 141 -9.36 8.57 -6.42
C VAL A 141 -7.99 8.26 -7.02
N ILE A 142 -7.27 7.39 -6.35
CA ILE A 142 -5.97 6.85 -6.78
C ILE A 142 -6.14 5.34 -6.94
N ASN A 143 -6.01 4.84 -8.16
CA ASN A 143 -5.93 3.41 -8.44
C ASN A 143 -4.77 3.18 -9.40
N TYR A 144 -3.72 2.57 -8.92
CA TYR A 144 -2.49 2.37 -9.69
C TYR A 144 -2.33 0.96 -10.26
N ASP A 145 -3.39 0.16 -10.27
CA ASP A 145 -3.38 -1.14 -10.91
C ASP A 145 -3.03 -1.06 -12.41
N PRO A 146 -2.44 -2.10 -12.98
CA PRO A 146 -1.98 -2.08 -14.38
C PRO A 146 -3.08 -1.76 -15.40
N ASP A 147 -4.33 -2.11 -15.13
CA ASP A 147 -5.49 -1.87 -15.99
C ASP A 147 -6.40 -0.73 -15.53
N ALA A 148 -6.00 0.02 -14.48
CA ALA A 148 -6.84 1.05 -13.87
C ALA A 148 -7.26 2.18 -14.82
N GLU A 149 -6.52 2.44 -15.89
CA GLU A 149 -6.92 3.43 -16.90
C GLU A 149 -8.27 3.07 -17.56
N SER A 150 -8.64 1.78 -17.60
CA SER A 150 -9.95 1.33 -18.10
C SER A 150 -11.12 1.65 -17.15
N LEU A 151 -10.82 2.04 -15.90
CA LEU A 151 -11.82 2.32 -14.85
C LEU A 151 -12.29 3.78 -14.82
N GLU A 152 -11.93 4.60 -15.79
CA GLU A 152 -12.34 6.02 -15.80
C GLU A 152 -13.87 6.19 -15.73
N SER A 153 -14.60 5.33 -16.41
CA SER A 153 -16.07 5.32 -16.37
C SER A 153 -16.67 4.72 -15.09
N PHE A 154 -15.87 4.03 -14.29
CA PHE A 154 -16.30 3.50 -13.00
C PHE A 154 -16.30 4.60 -11.92
N TYR A 155 -15.26 5.42 -11.83
CA TYR A 155 -15.12 6.48 -10.82
C TYR A 155 -15.77 7.79 -11.27
N GLN A 156 -17.10 7.83 -11.41
CA GLN A 156 -17.82 9.01 -11.90
C GLN A 156 -18.00 10.11 -10.85
N LYS A 157 -18.07 9.73 -9.56
CA LYS A 157 -18.27 10.67 -8.46
C LYS A 157 -17.00 11.48 -8.13
N ALA A 158 -15.83 10.95 -8.45
CA ALA A 158 -14.56 11.61 -8.15
C ALA A 158 -14.27 12.77 -9.11
N SER A 159 -13.87 13.94 -8.55
CA SER A 159 -13.47 15.10 -9.35
C SER A 159 -12.14 14.90 -10.07
N PHE A 160 -11.20 14.20 -9.42
CA PHE A 160 -9.88 13.88 -9.96
C PHE A 160 -9.63 12.37 -9.87
N ARG A 161 -8.93 11.83 -10.86
CA ARG A 161 -8.60 10.41 -10.96
C ARG A 161 -7.13 10.26 -11.32
N LEU A 162 -6.38 9.52 -10.52
CA LEU A 162 -5.00 9.12 -10.81
C LEU A 162 -5.03 7.62 -11.07
N LEU A 163 -5.14 7.24 -12.35
CA LEU A 163 -5.35 5.87 -12.77
C LEU A 163 -4.13 5.33 -13.53
N GLY A 164 -3.75 4.10 -13.19
CA GLY A 164 -2.68 3.37 -13.84
C GLY A 164 -1.34 3.35 -13.09
N PRO A 165 -0.42 2.46 -13.49
CA PRO A 165 0.79 2.12 -12.75
C PRO A 165 1.79 3.28 -12.62
N LYS A 166 1.69 4.32 -13.42
CA LYS A 166 2.49 5.54 -13.30
C LYS A 166 2.26 6.31 -11.98
N TYR A 167 1.18 5.99 -11.27
CA TYR A 167 0.83 6.57 -9.97
C TYR A 167 1.12 5.63 -8.80
N ALA A 168 1.79 4.50 -9.04
CA ALA A 168 2.18 3.59 -7.98
C ALA A 168 3.12 4.29 -6.99
N PRO A 169 2.81 4.29 -5.67
CA PRO A 169 3.63 4.96 -4.67
C PRO A 169 4.91 4.17 -4.40
N LEU A 170 6.02 4.63 -4.94
CA LEU A 170 7.34 4.08 -4.69
C LEU A 170 8.08 4.89 -3.62
N ARG A 171 8.93 4.22 -2.86
CA ARG A 171 9.84 4.88 -1.91
C ARG A 171 10.84 5.76 -2.66
N GLU A 172 11.29 6.86 -2.06
CA GLU A 172 12.25 7.80 -2.65
C GLU A 172 13.50 7.12 -3.22
N GLN A 173 13.99 6.07 -2.57
CA GLN A 173 15.16 5.31 -3.03
C GLN A 173 14.99 4.64 -4.41
N PHE A 174 13.77 4.62 -4.97
CA PHE A 174 13.47 4.12 -6.32
C PHE A 174 13.44 5.23 -7.38
N ALA A 175 13.64 6.49 -6.99
CA ALA A 175 13.80 7.58 -7.95
C ALA A 175 15.12 7.40 -8.72
N ASP A 176 15.08 7.69 -10.02
CA ASP A 176 16.24 7.74 -10.91
C ASP A 176 17.09 6.44 -10.98
N LEU A 177 16.49 5.28 -10.75
CA LEU A 177 17.18 4.01 -10.88
C LEU A 177 17.67 3.78 -12.32
N LYS A 178 18.79 3.08 -12.44
CA LYS A 178 19.33 2.62 -13.72
C LYS A 178 19.32 1.09 -13.75
N PRO A 179 18.18 0.47 -14.10
CA PRO A 179 18.06 -0.98 -14.14
C PRO A 179 19.01 -1.59 -15.17
N ALA A 180 19.53 -2.78 -14.88
CA ALA A 180 20.34 -3.55 -15.80
C ALA A 180 19.97 -5.03 -15.70
N VAL A 181 19.49 -5.60 -16.80
CA VAL A 181 19.23 -7.03 -16.92
C VAL A 181 20.54 -7.76 -17.21
N ARG A 182 20.86 -8.77 -16.41
CA ARG A 182 22.08 -9.59 -16.56
C ARG A 182 21.78 -10.87 -17.34
N PRO A 183 22.73 -11.40 -18.10
CA PRO A 183 22.51 -12.59 -18.96
C PRO A 183 22.45 -13.90 -18.17
N SER A 184 22.79 -13.90 -16.88
CA SER A 184 22.79 -15.10 -16.03
C SER A 184 22.30 -14.78 -14.63
N VAL A 185 21.60 -15.74 -14.00
CA VAL A 185 21.11 -15.62 -12.64
C VAL A 185 22.20 -16.09 -11.68
N ARG A 186 22.72 -15.16 -10.89
CA ARG A 186 23.72 -15.41 -9.83
C ARG A 186 23.17 -15.06 -8.46
N LYS A 187 22.21 -14.11 -8.38
CA LYS A 187 21.59 -13.67 -7.15
C LYS A 187 20.07 -13.64 -7.30
N ILE A 188 19.39 -14.39 -6.45
CA ILE A 188 17.92 -14.43 -6.39
C ILE A 188 17.44 -13.67 -5.14
N LEU A 189 16.42 -12.84 -5.32
CA LEU A 189 15.63 -12.33 -4.22
C LEU A 189 14.43 -13.24 -3.95
N ILE A 190 14.17 -13.54 -2.69
CA ILE A 190 12.91 -14.12 -2.21
C ILE A 190 12.19 -13.07 -1.38
N SER A 191 10.93 -12.76 -1.72
CA SER A 191 10.10 -11.82 -0.98
C SER A 191 8.71 -12.38 -0.71
N THR A 192 8.29 -12.43 0.57
CA THR A 192 6.93 -12.82 0.96
C THR A 192 6.09 -11.63 1.42
N GLY A 193 6.68 -10.41 1.39
CA GLY A 193 6.02 -9.21 1.88
C GLY A 193 5.99 -9.10 3.41
N GLY A 194 4.96 -8.48 3.95
CA GLY A 194 4.82 -8.20 5.39
C GLY A 194 4.45 -9.42 6.24
N THR A 195 3.96 -10.50 5.64
CA THR A 195 3.55 -11.75 6.30
C THR A 195 4.06 -12.96 5.54
N ASP A 196 4.21 -14.09 6.23
CA ASP A 196 4.58 -15.38 5.62
C ASP A 196 3.88 -16.54 6.35
N PRO A 197 2.53 -16.60 6.28
CA PRO A 197 1.76 -17.61 7.03
C PRO A 197 2.01 -19.05 6.58
N TYR A 198 2.57 -19.22 5.38
CA TYR A 198 2.84 -20.55 4.80
C TYR A 198 4.32 -20.95 4.86
N GLY A 199 5.18 -20.13 5.46
CA GLY A 199 6.62 -20.41 5.58
C GLY A 199 7.36 -20.46 4.24
N MET A 200 6.88 -19.72 3.26
CA MET A 200 7.37 -19.75 1.88
C MET A 200 8.81 -19.27 1.75
N ALA A 201 9.24 -18.31 2.57
CA ALA A 201 10.62 -17.84 2.54
C ALA A 201 11.63 -18.99 2.74
N LYS A 202 11.43 -19.81 3.76
CA LYS A 202 12.29 -20.98 4.03
C LYS A 202 12.17 -22.06 2.96
N ARG A 203 10.95 -22.28 2.44
CA ARG A 203 10.70 -23.28 1.41
C ARG A 203 11.41 -22.92 0.11
N LEU A 204 11.26 -21.66 -0.33
CA LEU A 204 11.92 -21.15 -1.53
C LEU A 204 13.44 -21.13 -1.40
N GLN A 205 13.99 -20.75 -0.25
CA GLN A 205 15.44 -20.83 -0.02
C GLN A 205 16.00 -22.24 -0.25
N LYS A 206 15.25 -23.29 0.15
CA LYS A 206 15.66 -24.66 -0.09
C LYS A 206 15.62 -25.03 -1.57
N LEU A 207 14.65 -24.52 -2.33
CA LEU A 207 14.53 -24.80 -3.75
C LEU A 207 15.66 -24.16 -4.57
N VAL A 208 16.09 -22.96 -4.20
CA VAL A 208 17.11 -22.21 -4.95
C VAL A 208 18.55 -22.40 -4.42
N GLN A 209 18.82 -23.46 -3.67
CA GLN A 209 20.15 -23.73 -3.09
C GLN A 209 21.30 -23.87 -4.13
N CYS A 210 20.96 -24.17 -5.38
CA CYS A 210 21.94 -24.24 -6.48
C CYS A 210 22.39 -22.85 -6.97
N VAL A 211 21.70 -21.77 -6.59
CA VAL A 211 22.09 -20.41 -6.98
C VAL A 211 23.16 -19.88 -6.03
N PRO A 212 24.22 -19.21 -6.54
CA PRO A 212 25.34 -18.75 -5.72
C PRO A 212 24.94 -17.84 -4.55
N GLU A 213 23.98 -16.92 -4.76
CA GLU A 213 23.54 -15.98 -3.74
C GLU A 213 22.02 -15.89 -3.66
N THR A 214 21.50 -15.84 -2.44
CA THR A 214 20.07 -15.65 -2.16
C THR A 214 19.90 -14.56 -1.12
N ALA A 215 19.08 -13.54 -1.44
CA ALA A 215 18.63 -12.54 -0.50
C ALA A 215 17.17 -12.81 -0.10
N VAL A 216 16.78 -12.49 1.13
CA VAL A 216 15.41 -12.74 1.61
C VAL A 216 14.85 -11.49 2.25
N MET A 217 13.64 -11.10 1.80
CA MET A 217 12.82 -10.06 2.39
C MET A 217 11.51 -10.71 2.89
N ALA A 218 11.49 -11.11 4.14
CA ALA A 218 10.36 -11.80 4.77
C ALA A 218 10.34 -11.58 6.29
N PRO A 219 9.21 -11.80 6.96
CA PRO A 219 9.17 -11.81 8.42
C PRO A 219 10.16 -12.80 9.01
N GLY A 220 10.81 -12.42 10.11
CA GLY A 220 11.86 -13.23 10.75
C GLY A 220 13.24 -13.16 10.11
N TYR A 221 13.41 -12.37 9.05
CA TYR A 221 14.72 -12.06 8.46
C TYR A 221 15.12 -10.62 8.80
N PRO A 222 16.43 -10.29 8.72
CA PRO A 222 16.92 -8.93 8.95
C PRO A 222 16.21 -7.92 8.04
N ARG A 223 15.84 -6.78 8.61
CA ARG A 223 15.24 -5.69 7.84
C ARG A 223 16.24 -5.13 6.85
N VAL A 224 15.81 -4.96 5.62
CA VAL A 224 16.59 -4.32 4.55
C VAL A 224 16.25 -2.83 4.52
N GLU A 225 17.23 -1.97 4.80
CA GLU A 225 17.06 -0.52 4.75
C GLU A 225 17.20 0.02 3.31
N LYS A 226 18.23 -0.45 2.60
CA LYS A 226 18.53 -0.04 1.23
C LYS A 226 17.91 -1.01 0.22
N VAL A 227 16.59 -1.02 0.14
CA VAL A 227 15.89 -1.99 -0.70
C VAL A 227 16.20 -1.79 -2.19
N ALA A 228 16.24 -0.56 -2.68
CA ALA A 228 16.55 -0.30 -4.08
C ALA A 228 17.95 -0.82 -4.47
N GLU A 229 18.96 -0.63 -3.60
CA GLU A 229 20.32 -1.16 -3.82
C GLU A 229 20.33 -2.69 -3.85
N LEU A 230 19.59 -3.32 -2.93
CA LEU A 230 19.42 -4.77 -2.91
C LEU A 230 18.79 -5.27 -4.21
N LEU A 231 17.66 -4.68 -4.64
CA LEU A 231 16.96 -5.11 -5.85
C LEU A 231 17.81 -4.94 -7.10
N LEU A 232 18.49 -3.81 -7.26
CA LEU A 232 19.43 -3.59 -8.37
C LEU A 232 20.56 -4.63 -8.40
N GLY A 233 20.91 -5.21 -7.25
CA GLY A 233 21.90 -6.27 -7.13
C GLY A 233 21.38 -7.66 -7.47
N CYS A 234 20.06 -7.88 -7.63
CA CYS A 234 19.46 -9.17 -7.93
C CYS A 234 19.25 -9.37 -9.41
N ASP A 235 19.30 -10.63 -9.88
CA ASP A 235 19.14 -11.01 -11.28
C ASP A 235 17.76 -11.61 -11.57
N LEU A 236 17.11 -12.14 -10.54
CA LEU A 236 15.76 -12.71 -10.56
C LEU A 236 15.11 -12.50 -9.17
N ALA A 237 13.81 -12.34 -9.15
CA ALA A 237 13.05 -12.36 -7.92
C ALA A 237 11.96 -13.44 -7.93
N ILE A 238 11.70 -14.04 -6.77
CA ILE A 238 10.52 -14.85 -6.48
C ILE A 238 9.76 -14.11 -5.39
N SER A 239 8.60 -13.56 -5.72
CA SER A 239 7.90 -12.62 -4.85
C SER A 239 6.43 -12.91 -4.71
N ALA A 240 5.91 -12.76 -3.49
CA ALA A 240 4.47 -12.63 -3.29
C ALA A 240 3.94 -11.38 -4.00
N ALA A 241 2.72 -11.46 -4.51
CA ALA A 241 2.08 -10.41 -5.29
C ALA A 241 1.55 -9.28 -4.41
N GLY A 242 2.45 -8.44 -3.92
CA GLY A 242 2.17 -7.21 -3.19
C GLY A 242 2.81 -6.00 -3.86
N THR A 243 2.79 -4.85 -3.19
CA THR A 243 3.36 -3.58 -3.68
C THR A 243 4.85 -3.67 -4.06
N THR A 244 5.58 -4.64 -3.52
CA THR A 244 6.98 -4.94 -3.90
C THR A 244 7.13 -5.26 -5.39
N LEU A 245 6.08 -5.74 -6.08
CA LEU A 245 6.15 -5.97 -7.52
C LEU A 245 6.43 -4.68 -8.30
N TYR A 246 5.88 -3.55 -7.89
CA TYR A 246 6.19 -2.26 -8.52
C TYR A 246 7.65 -1.84 -8.30
N GLU A 247 8.19 -2.10 -7.12
CA GLU A 247 9.60 -1.83 -6.80
C GLU A 247 10.55 -2.71 -7.65
N LEU A 248 10.18 -3.99 -7.81
CA LEU A 248 10.91 -4.93 -8.67
C LEU A 248 10.86 -4.49 -10.15
N CYS A 249 9.69 -4.04 -10.62
CA CYS A 249 9.57 -3.47 -11.97
C CYS A 249 10.42 -2.22 -12.12
N ALA A 250 10.41 -1.29 -11.17
CA ALA A 250 11.22 -0.07 -11.19
C ALA A 250 12.73 -0.39 -11.19
N ALA A 251 13.14 -1.45 -10.48
CA ALA A 251 14.52 -1.94 -10.46
C ALA A 251 14.87 -2.81 -11.69
N GLY A 252 13.91 -3.12 -12.57
CA GLY A 252 14.12 -3.94 -13.77
C GLY A 252 14.47 -5.39 -13.46
N VAL A 253 14.01 -5.95 -12.34
CA VAL A 253 14.31 -7.33 -11.92
C VAL A 253 13.26 -8.28 -12.48
N PRO A 254 13.62 -9.22 -13.37
CA PRO A 254 12.71 -10.27 -13.79
C PRO A 254 12.10 -10.99 -12.59
N THR A 255 10.78 -11.17 -12.59
CA THR A 255 10.08 -11.63 -11.39
C THR A 255 9.12 -12.78 -11.68
N LEU A 256 9.26 -13.84 -10.89
CA LEU A 256 8.28 -14.90 -10.73
C LEU A 256 7.38 -14.53 -9.57
N ALA A 257 6.09 -14.29 -9.84
CA ALA A 257 5.14 -13.86 -8.81
C ALA A 257 4.21 -15.02 -8.41
N PHE A 258 3.86 -15.08 -7.14
CA PHE A 258 2.83 -15.98 -6.61
C PHE A 258 1.87 -15.21 -5.72
N SER A 259 0.65 -15.72 -5.54
CA SER A 259 -0.31 -15.18 -4.56
C SER A 259 -0.51 -16.14 -3.39
N MET A 260 -0.84 -15.58 -2.23
CA MET A 260 -1.16 -16.31 -1.00
C MET A 260 -2.32 -15.66 -0.22
N ALA A 261 -2.98 -14.67 -0.84
CA ALA A 261 -4.17 -14.00 -0.34
C ALA A 261 -5.07 -13.59 -1.52
N ASP A 262 -6.37 -13.41 -1.28
CA ASP A 262 -7.36 -13.17 -2.33
C ASP A 262 -7.11 -11.85 -3.07
N ASN A 263 -6.79 -10.79 -2.35
CA ASN A 263 -6.46 -9.47 -2.92
C ASN A 263 -5.19 -9.47 -3.79
N GLN A 264 -4.33 -10.48 -3.64
CA GLN A 264 -3.11 -10.60 -4.44
C GLN A 264 -3.33 -11.26 -5.81
N GLU A 265 -4.37 -12.12 -5.93
CA GLU A 265 -4.56 -12.93 -7.13
C GLU A 265 -4.92 -12.08 -8.35
N LEU A 266 -5.87 -11.16 -8.21
CA LEU A 266 -6.26 -10.26 -9.28
C LEU A 266 -5.09 -9.39 -9.73
N PHE A 267 -4.41 -8.77 -8.79
CA PHE A 267 -3.25 -7.92 -9.05
C PHE A 267 -2.12 -8.69 -9.76
N ALA A 268 -1.80 -9.92 -9.32
CA ALA A 268 -0.79 -10.75 -9.97
C ALA A 268 -1.13 -11.09 -11.43
N LYS A 269 -2.41 -11.39 -11.71
CA LYS A 269 -2.90 -11.65 -13.06
C LYS A 269 -2.80 -10.42 -13.96
N GLN A 270 -3.12 -9.24 -13.43
CA GLN A 270 -3.00 -7.97 -14.16
C GLN A 270 -1.53 -7.64 -14.48
N MET A 271 -0.63 -7.78 -13.51
CA MET A 271 0.81 -7.60 -13.71
C MET A 271 1.37 -8.57 -14.77
N ALA A 272 0.90 -9.82 -14.77
CA ALA A 272 1.29 -10.80 -15.78
C ALA A 272 0.71 -10.46 -17.16
N ALA A 273 -0.54 -10.03 -17.24
CA ALA A 273 -1.16 -9.60 -18.49
C ALA A 273 -0.46 -8.37 -19.10
N ALA A 274 0.05 -7.48 -18.25
CA ALA A 274 0.88 -6.33 -18.65
C ALA A 274 2.32 -6.75 -19.05
N GLY A 275 2.70 -8.02 -18.91
CA GLY A 275 4.06 -8.52 -19.23
C GLY A 275 5.12 -8.12 -18.19
N ALA A 276 4.71 -7.64 -17.02
CA ALA A 276 5.60 -7.14 -15.97
C ALA A 276 6.20 -8.27 -15.11
N VAL A 277 5.48 -9.37 -14.95
CA VAL A 277 5.90 -10.54 -14.16
C VAL A 277 5.44 -11.84 -14.82
N THR A 278 6.04 -12.98 -14.41
CA THR A 278 5.49 -14.32 -14.69
C THR A 278 4.71 -14.78 -13.47
N TYR A 279 3.39 -14.92 -13.60
CA TYR A 279 2.54 -15.38 -12.49
C TYR A 279 2.47 -16.90 -12.45
N LEU A 280 2.87 -17.48 -11.32
CA LEU A 280 2.93 -18.93 -11.12
C LEU A 280 1.64 -19.52 -10.55
N GLY A 281 0.77 -18.68 -9.96
CA GLY A 281 -0.50 -19.10 -9.39
C GLY A 281 -0.60 -18.84 -7.89
N ASP A 282 -1.72 -19.27 -7.33
CA ASP A 282 -2.00 -19.20 -5.90
C ASP A 282 -1.43 -20.43 -5.20
N ILE A 283 -0.51 -20.22 -4.25
CA ILE A 283 0.15 -21.30 -3.51
C ILE A 283 -0.76 -22.03 -2.54
N ARG A 284 -1.94 -21.50 -2.24
CA ARG A 284 -2.99 -22.19 -1.47
C ARG A 284 -3.59 -23.34 -2.26
N ASN A 285 -3.45 -23.33 -3.58
CA ASN A 285 -3.90 -24.37 -4.49
C ASN A 285 -2.72 -25.29 -4.86
N PRO A 286 -2.94 -26.64 -4.92
CA PRO A 286 -1.88 -27.60 -5.29
C PRO A 286 -1.19 -27.27 -6.61
N GLU A 287 -1.95 -26.83 -7.62
CA GLU A 287 -1.41 -26.49 -8.95
C GLU A 287 -0.44 -25.30 -8.92
N GLY A 288 -0.80 -24.23 -8.18
CA GLY A 288 0.08 -23.06 -8.03
C GLY A 288 1.36 -23.39 -7.27
N LEU A 289 1.23 -24.20 -6.24
CA LEU A 289 2.36 -24.67 -5.47
C LEU A 289 3.30 -25.57 -6.30
N GLU A 290 2.75 -26.49 -7.09
CA GLU A 290 3.53 -27.36 -7.99
C GLU A 290 4.29 -26.56 -9.07
N LYS A 291 3.66 -25.51 -9.64
CA LYS A 291 4.33 -24.62 -10.61
C LYS A 291 5.49 -23.85 -9.98
N LEU A 292 5.34 -23.44 -8.71
CA LEU A 292 6.39 -22.71 -8.00
C LEU A 292 7.59 -23.62 -7.66
N GLU A 293 7.36 -24.94 -7.50
CA GLU A 293 8.39 -25.90 -7.12
C GLU A 293 9.14 -26.52 -8.31
N LYS A 294 8.63 -26.38 -9.53
CA LYS A 294 9.27 -26.81 -10.78
C LYS A 294 10.19 -25.75 -11.35
#